data_b0540c27e6cbd2d7074e83bed3dfbf99
#
_entry.id   b0540c27e6cbd2d7074e83bed3dfbf99
#
_cell.length_a   1.000
_cell.length_b   1.000
_cell.length_c   1.000
_cell.angle_alpha   90.00
_cell.angle_beta   90.00
_cell.angle_gamma   90.00
#
_symmetry.space_group_name_H-M   'P 1'
#
loop_
_entity.id
_entity.type
_entity.pdbx_description
1 polymer ?
#
loop_
_entity_poly.entity_id
_entity_poly.type
_entity_poly.pdbx_seq_one_letter_code
_entity_poly.pdbx_strand_id
1 'polypeptide(L)'
;MKLIIEADGGSRGNPGIAGFGALVADAATGQVLAELAEGLGKTTNNVAEYSGLVAGLRAAADIAPGADVEVRMDSKLVVEQMSGRWQIKDTRMRELARSAREAAGRLGKVTYTWVPRARNTRADKLANQAMDGVASRQGNGHRG
;
A
#
# COMPACT_ATOMS: atom_id res chain seq x y z
N MET A 1 -8.25 18.56 8.06
CA MET A 1 -7.64 17.35 8.63
C MET A 1 -6.50 16.89 7.73
N LYS A 2 -5.44 16.41 8.32
CA LYS A 2 -4.33 15.83 7.57
C LYS A 2 -4.14 14.38 8.02
N LEU A 3 -3.99 13.48 7.06
CA LEU A 3 -3.75 12.05 7.30
C LEU A 3 -2.36 11.65 6.86
N ILE A 4 -1.84 10.60 7.48
CA ILE A 4 -0.63 9.91 7.04
C ILE A 4 -1.04 8.51 6.64
N ILE A 5 -0.56 8.07 5.48
CA ILE A 5 -0.66 6.67 5.05
C ILE A 5 0.74 6.07 5.11
N GLU A 6 0.84 4.90 5.72
CA GLU A 6 2.01 4.03 5.58
C GLU A 6 1.56 2.81 4.80
N ALA A 7 2.27 2.46 3.74
CA ALA A 7 1.92 1.33 2.89
C ALA A 7 3.17 0.53 2.53
N ASP A 8 2.99 -0.77 2.41
CA ASP A 8 4.04 -1.71 2.03
C ASP A 8 3.44 -2.89 1.29
N GLY A 9 4.24 -3.55 0.49
CA GLY A 9 3.85 -4.77 -0.19
C GLY A 9 5.08 -5.60 -0.48
N GLY A 10 4.88 -6.89 -0.65
CA GLY A 10 5.98 -7.78 -0.94
C GLY A 10 5.51 -9.09 -1.54
N SER A 11 6.47 -9.84 -2.05
CA SER A 11 6.24 -11.22 -2.47
C SER A 11 7.40 -12.09 -2.01
N ARG A 12 7.09 -13.31 -1.63
CA ARG A 12 8.07 -14.34 -1.26
C ARG A 12 8.45 -15.12 -2.52
N GLY A 13 9.51 -14.63 -3.18
CA GLY A 13 9.82 -14.91 -4.57
C GLY A 13 9.26 -13.77 -5.44
N ASN A 14 9.77 -13.60 -6.65
CA ASN A 14 9.33 -12.48 -7.50
C ASN A 14 9.17 -12.95 -8.96
N PRO A 15 7.98 -13.46 -9.37
CA PRO A 15 6.74 -13.51 -8.59
C PRO A 15 6.72 -14.59 -7.51
N GLY A 16 5.82 -14.42 -6.56
CA GLY A 16 5.63 -15.36 -5.45
C GLY A 16 4.38 -15.02 -4.64
N ILE A 17 4.21 -15.70 -3.53
CA ILE A 17 3.11 -15.40 -2.60
C ILE A 17 3.27 -13.97 -2.11
N ALA A 18 2.29 -13.14 -2.40
CA ALA A 18 2.34 -11.71 -2.19
C ALA A 18 1.23 -11.21 -1.26
N GLY A 19 1.45 -10.04 -0.69
CA GLY A 19 0.48 -9.37 0.14
C GLY A 19 0.89 -7.93 0.39
N PHE A 20 -0.06 -7.15 0.89
CA PHE A 20 0.23 -5.76 1.27
C PHE A 20 -0.29 -5.44 2.66
N GLY A 21 0.27 -4.40 3.22
CA GLY A 21 -0.22 -3.77 4.42
C GLY A 21 -0.30 -2.26 4.23
N ALA A 22 -1.27 -1.66 4.85
CA ALA A 22 -1.42 -0.21 4.86
C ALA A 22 -2.08 0.24 6.16
N LEU A 23 -1.77 1.44 6.60
CA LEU A 23 -2.49 2.06 7.69
C LEU A 23 -2.73 3.53 7.40
N VAL A 24 -3.79 4.04 7.98
CA VAL A 24 -4.15 5.46 7.93
C VAL A 24 -4.12 5.99 9.34
N ALA A 25 -3.40 7.08 9.56
CA ALA A 25 -3.28 7.71 10.87
C ALA A 25 -3.60 9.20 10.78
N ASP A 26 -4.10 9.75 11.88
CA ASP A 26 -4.27 11.19 12.04
C ASP A 26 -2.87 11.81 12.24
N ALA A 27 -2.51 12.76 11.36
CA ALA A 27 -1.19 13.39 11.42
C ALA A 27 -0.97 14.21 12.68
N ALA A 28 -2.03 14.79 13.24
CA ALA A 28 -1.93 15.64 14.44
C ALA A 28 -1.72 14.84 15.72
N THR A 29 -2.36 13.68 15.83
CA THR A 29 -2.35 12.89 17.08
C THR A 29 -1.54 11.61 16.97
N GLY A 30 -1.26 11.13 15.75
CA GLY A 30 -0.64 9.84 15.52
C GLY A 30 -1.60 8.66 15.68
N GLN A 31 -2.88 8.91 15.98
CA GLN A 31 -3.85 7.85 16.16
C GLN A 31 -4.05 7.08 14.85
N VAL A 32 -3.93 5.76 14.91
CA VAL A 32 -4.22 4.88 13.79
C VAL A 32 -5.74 4.76 13.64
N LEU A 33 -6.25 5.13 12.46
CA LEU A 33 -7.68 5.16 12.16
C LEU A 33 -8.12 3.91 11.39
N ALA A 34 -7.22 3.30 10.64
CA ALA A 34 -7.50 2.06 9.90
C ALA A 34 -6.20 1.29 9.68
N GLU A 35 -6.33 -0.03 9.72
CA GLU A 35 -5.25 -0.95 9.34
C GLU A 35 -5.79 -1.94 8.33
N LEU A 36 -5.01 -2.20 7.27
CA LEU A 36 -5.40 -3.05 6.16
C LEU A 36 -4.26 -4.04 5.90
N ALA A 37 -4.64 -5.29 5.72
CA ALA A 37 -3.69 -6.35 5.36
C ALA A 37 -4.43 -7.33 4.46
N GLU A 38 -3.91 -7.58 3.25
CA GLU A 38 -4.58 -8.45 2.30
C GLU A 38 -3.58 -9.27 1.51
N GLY A 39 -3.84 -10.56 1.42
CA GLY A 39 -3.09 -11.47 0.57
C GLY A 39 -3.55 -11.36 -0.89
N LEU A 40 -2.59 -11.43 -1.80
CA LEU A 40 -2.83 -11.24 -3.24
C LEU A 40 -2.64 -12.52 -4.05
N GLY A 41 -2.31 -13.65 -3.40
CA GLY A 41 -1.90 -14.84 -4.11
C GLY A 41 -0.52 -14.64 -4.74
N LYS A 42 -0.29 -15.20 -5.93
CA LYS A 42 1.00 -15.12 -6.59
C LYS A 42 1.08 -13.91 -7.51
N THR A 43 1.95 -12.97 -7.18
CA THR A 43 2.25 -11.80 -8.01
C THR A 43 3.62 -11.21 -7.66
N THR A 44 3.96 -10.06 -8.24
CA THR A 44 5.25 -9.40 -8.05
C THR A 44 5.27 -8.45 -6.87
N ASN A 45 6.48 -8.12 -6.39
CA ASN A 45 6.67 -7.09 -5.37
C ASN A 45 6.00 -5.76 -5.76
N ASN A 46 6.22 -5.31 -6.99
CA ASN A 46 5.74 -4.00 -7.42
C ASN A 46 4.21 -3.95 -7.45
N VAL A 47 3.55 -5.01 -7.88
CA VAL A 47 2.09 -5.10 -7.84
C VAL A 47 1.59 -5.03 -6.40
N ALA A 48 2.25 -5.75 -5.49
CA ALA A 48 1.86 -5.74 -4.07
C ALA A 48 2.03 -4.34 -3.46
N GLU A 49 3.12 -3.64 -3.77
CA GLU A 49 3.37 -2.30 -3.28
C GLU A 49 2.33 -1.29 -3.78
N TYR A 50 1.99 -1.32 -5.06
CA TYR A 50 0.92 -0.48 -5.60
C TYR A 50 -0.44 -0.83 -5.01
N SER A 51 -0.72 -2.11 -4.79
CA SER A 51 -1.99 -2.55 -4.19
C SER A 51 -2.16 -2.01 -2.77
N GLY A 52 -1.08 -1.98 -1.98
CA GLY A 52 -1.06 -1.37 -0.66
C GLY A 52 -1.35 0.13 -0.70
N LEU A 53 -0.74 0.84 -1.65
CA LEU A 53 -0.98 2.26 -1.87
C LEU A 53 -2.45 2.52 -2.21
N VAL A 54 -3.02 1.78 -3.14
CA VAL A 54 -4.43 1.93 -3.55
C VAL A 54 -5.36 1.71 -2.36
N ALA A 55 -5.12 0.64 -1.58
CA ALA A 55 -5.93 0.34 -0.41
C ALA A 55 -5.86 1.46 0.63
N GLY A 56 -4.66 1.99 0.90
CA GLY A 56 -4.48 3.08 1.84
C GLY A 56 -5.18 4.36 1.40
N LEU A 57 -5.06 4.73 0.13
CA LEU A 57 -5.71 5.93 -0.41
C LEU A 57 -7.24 5.81 -0.39
N ARG A 58 -7.78 4.65 -0.74
CA ARG A 58 -9.24 4.40 -0.67
C ARG A 58 -9.74 4.50 0.77
N ALA A 59 -9.03 3.90 1.72
CA ALA A 59 -9.40 3.98 3.13
C ALA A 59 -9.37 5.43 3.63
N ALA A 60 -8.33 6.19 3.29
CA ALA A 60 -8.22 7.60 3.67
C ALA A 60 -9.37 8.42 3.09
N ALA A 61 -9.72 8.20 1.83
CA ALA A 61 -10.83 8.90 1.17
C ALA A 61 -12.18 8.58 1.82
N ASP A 62 -12.37 7.34 2.26
CA ASP A 62 -13.59 6.94 2.96
C ASP A 62 -13.66 7.55 4.38
N ILE A 63 -12.54 7.64 5.07
CA ILE A 63 -12.46 8.20 6.42
C ILE A 63 -12.65 9.71 6.43
N ALA A 64 -11.95 10.42 5.55
CA ALA A 64 -11.92 11.88 5.55
C ALA A 64 -11.83 12.42 4.10
N PRO A 65 -12.93 12.42 3.34
CA PRO A 65 -12.94 13.01 2.00
C PRO A 65 -12.42 14.45 2.03
N GLY A 66 -11.56 14.78 1.08
CA GLY A 66 -10.97 16.11 0.98
C GLY A 66 -9.80 16.39 1.90
N ALA A 67 -9.41 15.45 2.76
CA ALA A 67 -8.26 15.63 3.65
C ALA A 67 -6.95 15.66 2.86
N ASP A 68 -5.99 16.43 3.35
CA ASP A 68 -4.61 16.37 2.85
C ASP A 68 -3.95 15.09 3.38
N VAL A 69 -3.11 14.47 2.55
CA VAL A 69 -2.50 13.18 2.88
C VAL A 69 -1.03 13.19 2.52
N GLU A 70 -0.22 12.70 3.44
CA GLU A 70 1.16 12.30 3.14
C GLU A 70 1.23 10.77 3.09
N VAL A 71 1.63 10.23 1.95
CA VAL A 71 1.89 8.80 1.79
C VAL A 71 3.37 8.53 2.04
N ARG A 72 3.66 7.61 2.94
CA ARG A 72 5.02 7.17 3.27
C ARG A 72 5.22 5.73 2.84
N MET A 73 6.19 5.49 1.99
CA MET A 73 6.53 4.15 1.50
C MET A 73 8.05 4.00 1.41
N ASP A 74 8.53 2.77 1.56
CA ASP A 74 9.94 2.44 1.34
C ASP A 74 10.22 1.91 -0.07
N SER A 75 9.21 1.87 -0.93
CA SER A 75 9.38 1.61 -2.35
C SER A 75 9.73 2.90 -3.09
N LYS A 76 10.99 3.06 -3.42
CA LYS A 76 11.44 4.23 -4.18
C LYS A 76 10.77 4.28 -5.56
N LEU A 77 10.59 3.12 -6.21
CA LEU A 77 9.95 3.03 -7.51
C LEU A 77 8.54 3.63 -7.47
N VAL A 78 7.70 3.19 -6.54
CA VAL A 78 6.32 3.67 -6.42
C VAL A 78 6.29 5.16 -6.11
N VAL A 79 7.11 5.61 -5.15
CA VAL A 79 7.18 7.03 -4.76
C VAL A 79 7.58 7.90 -5.96
N GLU A 80 8.61 7.51 -6.70
CA GLU A 80 9.09 8.28 -7.85
C GLU A 80 8.08 8.27 -9.00
N GLN A 81 7.43 7.14 -9.26
CA GLN A 81 6.41 7.04 -10.30
C GLN A 81 5.17 7.86 -9.94
N MET A 82 4.67 7.78 -8.73
CA MET A 82 3.49 8.53 -8.28
C MET A 82 3.77 10.03 -8.18
N SER A 83 5.00 10.42 -7.93
CA SER A 83 5.44 11.82 -7.93
C SER A 83 5.67 12.38 -9.34
N GLY A 84 5.57 11.54 -10.37
CA GLY A 84 5.73 11.94 -11.75
C GLY A 84 7.19 12.07 -12.21
N ARG A 85 8.14 11.64 -11.38
CA ARG A 85 9.57 11.72 -11.74
C ARG A 85 10.05 10.53 -12.57
N TRP A 86 9.42 9.37 -12.41
CA TRP A 86 9.75 8.16 -13.16
C TRP A 86 8.54 7.69 -13.97
N GLN A 87 8.80 7.20 -15.17
CA GLN A 87 7.78 6.67 -16.05
C GLN A 87 7.29 5.29 -15.58
N ILE A 88 6.01 5.01 -15.80
CA ILE A 88 5.42 3.70 -15.55
C ILE A 88 5.27 2.99 -16.90
N LYS A 89 6.05 1.94 -17.13
CA LYS A 89 6.04 1.19 -18.39
C LYS A 89 5.18 -0.07 -18.33
N ASP A 90 5.10 -0.70 -17.18
CA ASP A 90 4.33 -1.93 -16.97
C ASP A 90 2.82 -1.62 -16.96
N THR A 91 2.07 -2.37 -17.77
CA THR A 91 0.61 -2.16 -17.94
C THR A 91 -0.14 -2.36 -16.63
N ARG A 92 0.19 -3.41 -15.87
CA ARG A 92 -0.47 -3.70 -14.60
C ARG A 92 -0.23 -2.59 -13.58
N MET A 93 1.00 -2.10 -13.51
CA MET A 93 1.35 -1.00 -12.61
C MET A 93 0.67 0.30 -13.05
N ARG A 94 0.51 0.54 -14.35
CA ARG A 94 -0.26 1.69 -14.85
C ARG A 94 -1.70 1.65 -14.40
N GLU A 95 -2.34 0.50 -14.45
CA GLU A 95 -3.72 0.32 -14.00
C GLU A 95 -3.85 0.61 -12.51
N LEU A 96 -2.92 0.08 -11.70
CA LEU A 96 -2.90 0.33 -10.27
C LEU A 96 -2.62 1.81 -9.93
N ALA A 97 -1.70 2.44 -10.65
CA ALA A 97 -1.42 3.86 -10.50
C ALA A 97 -2.64 4.72 -10.84
N ARG A 98 -3.41 4.32 -11.87
CA ARG A 98 -4.68 4.99 -12.20
C ARG A 98 -5.67 4.88 -11.06
N SER A 99 -5.84 3.68 -10.48
CA SER A 99 -6.71 3.47 -9.32
C SER A 99 -6.26 4.32 -8.13
N ALA A 100 -4.95 4.41 -7.90
CA ALA A 100 -4.39 5.26 -6.85
C ALA A 100 -4.73 6.75 -7.09
N ARG A 101 -4.59 7.22 -8.32
CA ARG A 101 -4.92 8.61 -8.67
C ARG A 101 -6.39 8.91 -8.54
N GLU A 102 -7.27 7.96 -8.90
CA GLU A 102 -8.71 8.10 -8.71
C GLU A 102 -9.05 8.26 -7.24
N ALA A 103 -8.48 7.43 -6.37
CA ALA A 103 -8.68 7.56 -4.93
C ALA A 103 -8.12 8.88 -4.41
N ALA A 104 -6.93 9.28 -4.86
CA ALA A 104 -6.32 10.56 -4.49
C ALA A 104 -7.16 11.76 -4.92
N GLY A 105 -7.91 11.64 -6.01
CA GLY A 105 -8.84 12.68 -6.49
C GLY A 105 -10.00 12.96 -5.54
N ARG A 106 -10.29 12.04 -4.62
CA ARG A 106 -11.30 12.21 -3.56
C ARG A 106 -10.72 12.88 -2.31
N LEU A 107 -9.43 13.09 -2.28
CA LEU A 107 -8.68 13.70 -1.18
C LEU A 107 -8.26 15.12 -1.58
N GLY A 108 -7.65 15.84 -0.65
CA GLY A 108 -7.04 17.15 -0.92
C GLY A 108 -5.67 17.00 -1.59
N LYS A 109 -4.67 17.65 -1.02
CA LYS A 109 -3.30 17.53 -1.51
C LYS A 109 -2.72 16.19 -1.05
N VAL A 110 -2.26 15.38 -2.00
CA VAL A 110 -1.59 14.10 -1.71
C VAL A 110 -0.13 14.21 -2.11
N THR A 111 0.76 13.93 -1.16
CA THR A 111 2.21 13.89 -1.38
C THR A 111 2.73 12.49 -1.13
N TYR A 112 3.80 12.12 -1.83
CA TYR A 112 4.43 10.80 -1.73
C TYR A 112 5.85 10.99 -1.24
N THR A 113 6.15 10.38 -0.08
CA THR A 113 7.45 10.52 0.59
C THR A 113 8.11 9.15 0.70
N TRP A 114 9.33 9.03 0.20
CA TRP A 114 10.14 7.85 0.44
C TRP A 114 10.68 7.88 1.88
N VAL A 115 10.58 6.75 2.56
CA VAL A 115 11.17 6.54 3.88
C VAL A 115 12.01 5.27 3.86
N PRO A 116 13.07 5.19 4.67
CA PRO A 116 13.80 3.94 4.80
C PRO A 116 12.91 2.86 5.42
N ARG A 117 13.21 1.60 5.09
CA ARG A 117 12.44 0.44 5.56
C ARG A 117 12.27 0.43 7.08
N ALA A 118 13.30 0.83 7.82
CA ALA A 118 13.26 0.90 9.28
C ALA A 118 12.19 1.87 9.81
N ARG A 119 11.68 2.78 8.98
CA ARG A 119 10.62 3.74 9.34
C ARG A 119 9.27 3.35 8.74
N ASN A 120 9.16 2.16 8.15
CA ASN A 120 7.92 1.65 7.57
C ASN A 120 7.52 0.30 8.19
N THR A 121 7.92 0.07 9.43
CA THR A 121 7.80 -1.23 10.09
C THR A 121 6.38 -1.67 10.36
N ARG A 122 5.45 -0.73 10.63
CA ARG A 122 4.05 -1.07 10.89
C ARG A 122 3.39 -1.63 9.63
N ALA A 123 3.59 -0.99 8.49
CA ALA A 123 3.06 -1.46 7.21
C ALA A 123 3.75 -2.77 6.78
N ASP A 124 5.05 -2.90 6.99
CA ASP A 124 5.80 -4.13 6.72
C ASP A 124 5.24 -5.31 7.52
N LYS A 125 4.96 -5.10 8.79
CA LYS A 125 4.36 -6.13 9.65
C LYS A 125 2.98 -6.57 9.13
N LEU A 126 2.14 -5.64 8.72
CA LEU A 126 0.83 -5.93 8.13
C LEU A 126 0.98 -6.71 6.82
N ALA A 127 1.92 -6.33 5.97
CA ALA A 127 2.20 -7.04 4.72
C ALA A 127 2.66 -8.48 4.98
N ASN A 128 3.52 -8.69 5.96
CA ASN A 128 3.99 -10.03 6.35
C ASN A 128 2.84 -10.87 6.90
N GLN A 129 1.96 -10.31 7.72
CA GLN A 129 0.76 -10.99 8.19
C GLN A 129 -0.12 -11.44 7.03
N ALA A 130 -0.29 -10.60 6.03
CA ALA A 130 -1.06 -10.91 4.83
C ALA A 130 -0.44 -12.07 4.05
N MET A 131 0.87 -12.06 3.85
CA MET A 131 1.58 -13.14 3.16
C MET A 131 1.54 -14.44 3.95
N ASP A 132 1.67 -14.39 5.26
CA ASP A 132 1.52 -15.56 6.14
C ASP A 132 0.13 -16.16 6.02
N GLY A 133 -0.91 -15.32 5.96
CA GLY A 133 -2.29 -15.76 5.78
C GLY A 133 -2.51 -16.48 4.45
N VAL A 134 -1.95 -15.98 3.35
CA VAL A 134 -2.01 -16.65 2.04
C VAL A 134 -1.27 -17.97 2.08
N ALA A 135 -0.06 -18.01 2.61
CA ALA A 135 0.72 -19.23 2.73
C ALA A 135 0.02 -20.29 3.58
N SER A 136 -0.57 -19.89 4.71
CA SER A 136 -1.35 -20.77 5.58
C SER A 136 -2.56 -21.35 4.87
N ARG A 137 -3.34 -20.52 4.16
CA ARG A 137 -4.50 -20.98 3.40
C ARG A 137 -4.09 -21.94 2.29
N GLN A 138 -3.02 -21.67 1.56
CA GLN A 138 -2.52 -22.55 0.50
C GLN A 138 -1.98 -23.88 1.07
N GLY A 139 -1.25 -23.81 2.19
CA GLY A 139 -0.73 -24.99 2.87
C GLY A 139 -1.83 -25.88 3.45
N ASN A 140 -2.97 -25.32 3.79
CA ASN A 140 -4.10 -26.00 4.42
C ASN A 140 -5.31 -26.19 3.48
N GLY A 141 -5.21 -25.74 2.23
CA GLY A 141 -6.32 -25.75 1.30
C GLY A 141 -6.90 -27.15 1.04
N HIS A 142 -6.08 -28.17 1.17
CA HIS A 142 -6.49 -29.57 1.02
C HIS A 142 -7.19 -30.16 2.24
N ARG A 143 -7.22 -29.45 3.35
CA ARG A 143 -7.87 -29.92 4.58
C ARG A 143 -9.38 -29.71 4.56
N GLY A 144 -9.83 -28.96 3.59
CA GLY A 144 -11.23 -28.72 3.33
C GLY A 144 -11.98 -28.03 4.37
#